data_b19b386620bed08262151f3e1cf16a51
#
_entry.id   b19b386620bed08262151f3e1cf16a51
#
_cell.length_a   1.000
_cell.length_b   1.000
_cell.length_c   1.000
_cell.angle_alpha   90.00
_cell.angle_beta   90.00
_cell.angle_gamma   90.00
#
_symmetry.space_group_name_H-M   'P 1'
#
loop_
_entity.id
_entity.type
_entity.pdbx_description
1 polymer ?
#
loop_
_entity_poly.entity_id
_entity_poly.type
_entity_poly.pdbx_seq_one_letter_code
_entity_poly.pdbx_strand_id
1 'polypeptide(L)'
;MIFIIGNSRDLVEPVVRHLHKISNEEVVIFKADLCLENEGVGFSFINKEIEVFSDIGISEYILNNVESVWFWKPVLPKVLREYSPHEESVFMYRQFLALWRSLASLLKEARWINDYYKMLEAEHKPFQLKVAQDMGFVIPDTLITSNPVRAKDFWKYCQEEMIVKTLTTSLHGNRIIFTNKVTVEFMNNIDRLVSSPVIFQKLIKKKFELRITVVDNNVFAAVVKSSSEIDWRRGLGEASVFELPRNIKQLCVDYVSMLGLRFGCIDMIITPNNEYCFLEINPNGQWKFIEERTKLPIGKAIASALISK
;
A
#
# COMPACT_ATOMS: atom_id res chain seq x y z
N MET A 1 -1.10 -25.18 -3.02
CA MET A 1 -2.08 -24.22 -3.59
C MET A 1 -1.66 -22.78 -3.25
N ILE A 2 -1.78 -21.86 -4.22
CA ILE A 2 -1.51 -20.42 -4.05
C ILE A 2 -2.85 -19.69 -4.00
N PHE A 3 -3.09 -18.94 -2.94
CA PHE A 3 -4.35 -18.24 -2.72
C PHE A 3 -4.15 -16.72 -2.89
N ILE A 4 -4.84 -16.11 -3.85
CA ILE A 4 -4.75 -14.69 -4.14
C ILE A 4 -6.04 -14.01 -3.70
N ILE A 5 -5.94 -13.13 -2.71
CA ILE A 5 -7.04 -12.30 -2.24
C ILE A 5 -6.93 -10.96 -2.96
N GLY A 6 -7.80 -10.72 -3.92
CA GLY A 6 -7.73 -9.56 -4.79
C GLY A 6 -9.09 -8.94 -5.10
N ASN A 7 -9.20 -8.34 -6.28
CA ASN A 7 -10.45 -7.80 -6.81
C ASN A 7 -10.64 -8.20 -8.28
N SER A 8 -11.82 -7.95 -8.83
CA SER A 8 -12.20 -8.30 -10.22
C SER A 8 -11.42 -7.53 -11.29
N ARG A 9 -10.67 -6.49 -10.93
CA ARG A 9 -9.83 -5.73 -11.86
C ARG A 9 -8.59 -6.54 -12.20
N ASP A 10 -8.16 -6.56 -13.47
CA ASP A 10 -7.05 -7.35 -14.02
C ASP A 10 -5.64 -6.99 -13.46
N LEU A 11 -5.56 -6.61 -12.18
CA LEU A 11 -4.29 -6.22 -11.56
C LEU A 11 -3.41 -7.41 -11.19
N VAL A 12 -4.00 -8.59 -11.03
CA VAL A 12 -3.30 -9.83 -10.62
C VAL A 12 -2.85 -10.67 -11.82
N GLU A 13 -3.47 -10.46 -12.99
CA GLU A 13 -3.25 -11.26 -14.19
C GLU A 13 -1.77 -11.42 -14.60
N PRO A 14 -0.91 -10.37 -14.58
CA PRO A 14 0.49 -10.56 -14.91
C PRO A 14 1.22 -11.55 -13.99
N VAL A 15 0.90 -11.55 -12.69
CA VAL A 15 1.48 -12.48 -11.71
C VAL A 15 0.97 -13.89 -11.96
N VAL A 16 -0.33 -14.07 -12.14
CA VAL A 16 -0.96 -15.37 -12.43
C VAL A 16 -0.38 -16.00 -13.69
N ARG A 17 -0.20 -15.22 -14.76
CA ARG A 17 0.43 -15.67 -16.00
C ARG A 17 1.87 -16.17 -15.77
N HIS A 18 2.62 -15.52 -14.90
CA HIS A 18 3.97 -15.97 -14.54
C HIS A 18 3.92 -17.23 -13.66
N LEU A 19 3.00 -17.33 -12.70
CA LEU A 19 2.81 -18.51 -11.86
C LEU A 19 2.57 -19.76 -12.72
N HIS A 20 1.65 -19.72 -13.67
CA HIS A 20 1.38 -20.83 -14.58
C HIS A 20 2.58 -21.27 -15.45
N LYS A 21 3.60 -20.39 -15.62
CA LYS A 21 4.82 -20.73 -16.37
C LYS A 21 5.89 -21.39 -15.51
N ILE A 22 5.91 -21.12 -14.21
CA ILE A 22 7.01 -21.51 -13.31
C ILE A 22 6.60 -22.52 -12.24
N SER A 23 5.29 -22.81 -12.12
CA SER A 23 4.76 -23.74 -11.13
C SER A 23 3.53 -24.48 -11.68
N ASN A 24 3.35 -25.71 -11.21
CA ASN A 24 2.13 -26.49 -11.40
C ASN A 24 1.15 -26.35 -10.23
N GLU A 25 1.44 -25.45 -9.29
CA GLU A 25 0.56 -25.18 -8.16
C GLU A 25 -0.78 -24.64 -8.62
N GLU A 26 -1.85 -25.12 -7.99
CA GLU A 26 -3.18 -24.56 -8.18
C GLU A 26 -3.19 -23.09 -7.72
N VAL A 27 -3.70 -22.19 -8.56
CA VAL A 27 -3.83 -20.77 -8.28
C VAL A 27 -5.30 -20.41 -8.17
N VAL A 28 -5.68 -19.97 -6.99
CA VAL A 28 -7.04 -19.60 -6.66
C VAL A 28 -7.13 -18.09 -6.42
N ILE A 29 -8.05 -17.42 -7.11
CA ILE A 29 -8.26 -15.98 -6.98
C ILE A 29 -9.60 -15.72 -6.30
N PHE A 30 -9.54 -15.21 -5.08
CA PHE A 30 -10.70 -14.75 -4.35
C PHE A 30 -10.97 -13.27 -4.67
N LYS A 31 -12.08 -12.99 -5.36
CA LYS A 31 -12.47 -11.65 -5.80
C LYS A 31 -13.34 -10.96 -4.76
N ALA A 32 -12.72 -10.26 -3.83
CA ALA A 32 -13.37 -9.66 -2.68
C ALA A 32 -14.49 -8.65 -3.02
N ASP A 33 -14.38 -7.96 -4.15
CA ASP A 33 -15.34 -6.96 -4.60
C ASP A 33 -16.65 -7.53 -5.17
N LEU A 34 -16.64 -8.81 -5.53
CA LEU A 34 -17.80 -9.48 -6.10
C LEU A 34 -18.60 -10.31 -5.07
N CYS A 35 -18.07 -10.46 -3.85
CA CYS A 35 -18.64 -11.33 -2.82
C CYS A 35 -20.09 -11.02 -2.42
N LEU A 36 -20.64 -9.85 -2.74
CA LEU A 36 -22.01 -9.45 -2.40
C LEU A 36 -22.91 -9.25 -3.62
N GLU A 37 -22.39 -9.46 -4.82
CA GLU A 37 -23.22 -9.19 -6.02
C GLU A 37 -24.22 -10.31 -6.28
N ASN A 38 -23.97 -11.55 -5.80
CA ASN A 38 -24.81 -12.70 -6.10
C ASN A 38 -25.19 -13.55 -4.88
N GLU A 39 -24.29 -14.20 -4.18
CA GLU A 39 -24.66 -15.25 -3.21
C GLU A 39 -23.90 -15.22 -1.87
N GLY A 40 -22.94 -14.31 -1.70
CA GLY A 40 -22.27 -14.11 -0.41
C GLY A 40 -20.87 -14.69 -0.28
N VAL A 41 -20.32 -14.68 0.92
CA VAL A 41 -19.00 -15.19 1.27
C VAL A 41 -19.02 -15.71 2.70
N GLY A 42 -18.36 -16.80 2.97
CA GLY A 42 -18.32 -17.35 4.32
C GLY A 42 -17.27 -18.44 4.55
N PHE A 43 -17.31 -18.95 5.76
CA PHE A 43 -16.56 -20.12 6.18
C PHE A 43 -17.52 -21.22 6.60
N SER A 44 -17.20 -22.46 6.26
CA SER A 44 -17.81 -23.62 6.90
C SER A 44 -16.79 -24.38 7.76
N PHE A 45 -17.24 -24.95 8.84
CA PHE A 45 -16.47 -25.81 9.74
C PHE A 45 -17.21 -27.14 9.84
N ILE A 46 -17.00 -28.01 8.85
CA ILE A 46 -17.71 -29.28 8.71
C ILE A 46 -16.69 -30.42 8.63
N ASN A 47 -16.94 -31.52 9.32
CA ASN A 47 -16.07 -32.73 9.31
C ASN A 47 -14.58 -32.45 9.63
N LYS A 48 -14.28 -31.47 10.47
CA LYS A 48 -12.93 -31.01 10.81
C LYS A 48 -12.17 -30.32 9.67
N GLU A 49 -12.83 -30.00 8.60
CA GLU A 49 -12.30 -29.23 7.47
C GLU A 49 -12.83 -27.78 7.53
N ILE A 50 -12.02 -26.88 7.05
CA ILE A 50 -12.38 -25.46 6.95
C ILE A 50 -12.41 -25.10 5.47
N GLU A 51 -13.56 -24.64 5.02
CA GLU A 51 -13.76 -24.20 3.64
C GLU A 51 -14.08 -22.71 3.59
N VAL A 52 -13.55 -22.03 2.60
CA VAL A 52 -13.99 -20.67 2.22
C VAL A 52 -14.87 -20.82 0.99
N PHE A 53 -16.06 -20.32 1.04
CA PHE A 53 -16.92 -20.27 -0.12
C PHE A 53 -17.23 -18.84 -0.53
N SER A 54 -17.28 -18.61 -1.84
CA SER A 54 -17.84 -17.43 -2.45
C SER A 54 -18.55 -17.87 -3.71
N ASP A 55 -19.75 -17.37 -3.91
CA ASP A 55 -20.69 -17.87 -4.91
C ASP A 55 -20.42 -17.45 -6.34
N ILE A 56 -19.27 -16.89 -6.60
CA ILE A 56 -18.80 -16.64 -7.97
C ILE A 56 -18.12 -17.90 -8.50
N GLY A 57 -18.95 -18.91 -8.72
CA GLY A 57 -18.53 -20.27 -9.10
C GLY A 57 -18.13 -21.10 -7.88
N ILE A 58 -18.90 -22.14 -7.65
CA ILE A 58 -18.70 -23.15 -6.59
C ILE A 58 -17.26 -23.64 -6.64
N SER A 59 -16.43 -23.12 -5.79
CA SER A 59 -15.13 -23.68 -5.52
C SER A 59 -14.93 -23.67 -4.01
N GLU A 60 -15.22 -24.81 -3.42
CA GLU A 60 -14.89 -25.13 -2.05
C GLU A 60 -13.37 -25.21 -1.96
N TYR A 61 -12.75 -24.19 -1.33
CA TYR A 61 -11.30 -24.19 -1.15
C TYR A 61 -10.99 -24.69 0.24
N ILE A 62 -10.25 -25.78 0.30
CA ILE A 62 -9.80 -26.33 1.57
C ILE A 62 -8.59 -25.51 2.03
N LEU A 63 -8.78 -24.64 3.02
CA LEU A 63 -7.75 -23.73 3.55
C LEU A 63 -6.49 -24.47 4.03
N ASN A 64 -6.63 -25.72 4.47
CA ASN A 64 -5.52 -26.55 4.93
C ASN A 64 -4.46 -26.83 3.84
N ASN A 65 -4.82 -26.66 2.57
CA ASN A 65 -3.93 -26.87 1.43
C ASN A 65 -3.29 -25.58 0.91
N VAL A 66 -3.55 -24.44 1.55
CA VAL A 66 -2.97 -23.17 1.16
C VAL A 66 -1.52 -23.07 1.63
N GLU A 67 -0.58 -23.01 0.70
CA GLU A 67 0.85 -22.89 0.98
C GLU A 67 1.32 -21.44 0.96
N SER A 68 0.73 -20.62 0.07
CA SER A 68 1.06 -19.19 0.01
C SER A 68 -0.14 -18.32 -0.28
N VAL A 69 -0.08 -17.09 0.23
CA VAL A 69 -1.15 -16.10 0.11
C VAL A 69 -0.59 -14.79 -0.45
N TRP A 70 -1.25 -14.26 -1.45
CA TRP A 70 -1.01 -12.89 -1.91
C TRP A 70 -2.23 -12.03 -1.60
N PHE A 71 -2.08 -11.11 -0.64
CA PHE A 71 -3.11 -10.15 -0.27
C PHE A 71 -2.95 -8.87 -1.09
N TRP A 72 -3.69 -8.77 -2.20
CA TRP A 72 -3.55 -7.69 -3.17
C TRP A 72 -4.79 -6.81 -3.25
N LYS A 73 -4.80 -5.73 -2.46
CA LYS A 73 -5.82 -4.66 -2.52
C LYS A 73 -7.25 -5.17 -2.68
N PRO A 74 -7.74 -6.06 -1.83
CA PRO A 74 -9.13 -6.42 -1.86
C PRO A 74 -9.97 -5.16 -1.67
N VAL A 75 -10.87 -4.89 -2.62
CA VAL A 75 -11.81 -3.77 -2.55
C VAL A 75 -13.09 -4.31 -1.96
N LEU A 76 -13.64 -3.61 -0.98
CA LEU A 76 -14.95 -3.94 -0.46
C LEU A 76 -16.02 -3.81 -1.56
N PRO A 77 -17.03 -4.68 -1.56
CA PRO A 77 -18.13 -4.65 -2.50
C PRO A 77 -18.76 -3.25 -2.62
N LYS A 78 -19.19 -2.89 -3.84
CA LYS A 78 -19.78 -1.57 -4.12
C LYS A 78 -20.97 -1.27 -3.21
N VAL A 79 -21.78 -2.27 -2.94
CA VAL A 79 -22.98 -2.15 -2.10
C VAL A 79 -22.66 -1.53 -0.73
N LEU A 80 -21.49 -1.82 -0.15
CA LEU A 80 -21.06 -1.22 1.11
C LEU A 80 -20.68 0.25 1.01
N ARG A 81 -20.43 0.75 -0.20
CA ARG A 81 -20.10 2.16 -0.44
C ARG A 81 -21.33 2.98 -0.82
N GLU A 82 -22.35 2.33 -1.34
CA GLU A 82 -23.57 2.94 -1.89
C GLU A 82 -24.77 2.82 -0.96
N TYR A 83 -24.67 1.97 0.09
CA TYR A 83 -25.76 1.78 1.04
C TYR A 83 -25.95 3.02 1.93
N SER A 84 -27.18 3.51 1.95
CA SER A 84 -27.68 4.49 2.92
C SER A 84 -28.82 3.81 3.71
N PRO A 85 -28.82 3.87 5.03
CA PRO A 85 -28.19 4.86 5.93
C PRO A 85 -26.75 4.47 6.36
N HIS A 86 -25.98 5.49 6.75
CA HIS A 86 -24.58 5.40 7.12
C HIS A 86 -24.26 4.36 8.22
N GLU A 87 -25.16 4.15 9.16
CA GLU A 87 -24.97 3.20 10.26
C GLU A 87 -24.94 1.75 9.78
N GLU A 88 -25.81 1.37 8.85
CA GLU A 88 -25.83 0.02 8.28
C GLU A 88 -24.56 -0.26 7.48
N SER A 89 -24.10 0.70 6.70
CA SER A 89 -22.86 0.54 5.94
C SER A 89 -21.64 0.39 6.85
N VAL A 90 -21.59 1.07 7.99
CA VAL A 90 -20.54 0.90 9.00
C VAL A 90 -20.61 -0.49 9.66
N PHE A 91 -21.83 -0.97 9.96
CA PHE A 91 -22.01 -2.32 10.51
C PHE A 91 -21.52 -3.38 9.52
N MET A 92 -21.99 -3.35 8.28
CA MET A 92 -21.58 -4.28 7.22
C MET A 92 -20.06 -4.26 6.98
N TYR A 93 -19.45 -3.06 6.92
CA TYR A 93 -18.01 -2.91 6.82
C TYR A 93 -17.26 -3.63 7.95
N ARG A 94 -17.74 -3.49 9.19
CA ARG A 94 -17.14 -4.16 10.37
C ARG A 94 -17.24 -5.69 10.27
N GLN A 95 -18.35 -6.23 9.76
CA GLN A 95 -18.51 -7.69 9.55
C GLN A 95 -17.51 -8.21 8.51
N PHE A 96 -17.36 -7.51 7.38
CA PHE A 96 -16.36 -7.86 6.37
C PHE A 96 -14.94 -7.78 6.90
N LEU A 97 -14.64 -6.74 7.66
CA LEU A 97 -13.32 -6.59 8.25
C LEU A 97 -13.01 -7.73 9.25
N ALA A 98 -14.01 -8.17 10.02
CA ALA A 98 -13.87 -9.32 10.91
C ALA A 98 -13.64 -10.61 10.11
N LEU A 99 -14.37 -10.80 9.00
CA LEU A 99 -14.18 -11.95 8.10
C LEU A 99 -12.73 -12.00 7.54
N TRP A 100 -12.22 -10.87 7.04
CA TRP A 100 -10.84 -10.79 6.52
C TRP A 100 -9.78 -11.09 7.58
N ARG A 101 -9.95 -10.55 8.79
CA ARG A 101 -9.06 -10.81 9.92
C ARG A 101 -9.10 -12.28 10.32
N SER A 102 -10.28 -12.90 10.28
CA SER A 102 -10.43 -14.33 10.54
C SER A 102 -9.71 -15.17 9.49
N LEU A 103 -9.84 -14.83 8.21
CA LEU A 103 -9.13 -15.49 7.12
C LEU A 103 -7.60 -15.39 7.29
N ALA A 104 -7.10 -14.20 7.61
CA ALA A 104 -5.69 -14.00 7.88
C ALA A 104 -5.20 -14.85 9.07
N SER A 105 -5.99 -14.98 10.12
CA SER A 105 -5.66 -15.82 11.29
C SER A 105 -5.70 -17.32 10.98
N LEU A 106 -6.64 -17.78 10.16
CA LEU A 106 -6.74 -19.17 9.74
C LEU A 106 -5.58 -19.57 8.82
N LEU A 107 -5.08 -18.65 8.01
CA LEU A 107 -3.98 -18.88 7.06
C LEU A 107 -2.62 -18.43 7.59
N LYS A 108 -2.45 -18.22 8.90
CA LYS A 108 -1.22 -17.68 9.50
C LYS A 108 0.03 -18.52 9.23
N GLU A 109 -0.10 -19.84 9.00
CA GLU A 109 1.01 -20.73 8.71
C GLU A 109 1.41 -20.72 7.22
N ALA A 110 0.58 -20.16 6.35
CA ALA A 110 0.92 -19.98 4.94
C ALA A 110 1.99 -18.89 4.76
N ARG A 111 2.68 -18.92 3.64
CA ARG A 111 3.65 -17.89 3.26
C ARG A 111 2.90 -16.69 2.67
N TRP A 112 3.02 -15.54 3.29
CA TRP A 112 2.30 -14.35 2.84
C TRP A 112 3.18 -13.36 2.06
N ILE A 113 2.58 -12.72 1.08
CA ILE A 113 3.04 -11.47 0.46
C ILE A 113 1.90 -10.45 0.54
N ASN A 114 1.88 -9.56 1.50
CA ASN A 114 2.64 -9.55 2.76
C ASN A 114 1.80 -10.19 3.88
N ASP A 115 2.40 -10.50 5.02
CA ASP A 115 1.64 -10.82 6.23
C ASP A 115 0.63 -9.71 6.50
N TYR A 116 -0.62 -10.09 6.77
CA TYR A 116 -1.73 -9.14 6.89
C TYR A 116 -1.51 -8.13 8.01
N TYR A 117 -1.08 -8.60 9.19
CA TYR A 117 -0.89 -7.74 10.35
C TYR A 117 0.36 -6.87 10.23
N LYS A 118 1.45 -7.42 9.68
CA LYS A 118 2.66 -6.65 9.37
C LYS A 118 2.41 -5.58 8.33
N MET A 119 1.59 -5.87 7.34
CA MET A 119 1.17 -4.89 6.35
C MET A 119 0.39 -3.74 6.99
N LEU A 120 -0.57 -4.04 7.88
CA LEU A 120 -1.33 -3.01 8.58
C LEU A 120 -0.44 -2.15 9.51
N GLU A 121 0.50 -2.77 10.23
CA GLU A 121 1.47 -2.07 11.07
C GLU A 121 2.33 -1.13 10.22
N ALA A 122 2.81 -1.63 9.07
CA ALA A 122 3.64 -0.86 8.15
C ALA A 122 2.90 0.30 7.45
N GLU A 123 1.58 0.33 7.44
CA GLU A 123 0.80 1.47 6.93
C GLU A 123 0.84 2.70 7.85
N HIS A 124 1.27 2.56 9.11
CA HIS A 124 1.35 3.67 10.05
C HIS A 124 2.52 4.60 9.73
N LYS A 125 2.25 5.75 9.11
CA LYS A 125 3.27 6.72 8.67
C LYS A 125 4.25 7.18 9.75
N PRO A 126 3.85 7.45 11.02
CA PRO A 126 4.81 7.77 12.07
C PRO A 126 5.81 6.63 12.33
N PHE A 127 5.35 5.38 12.30
CA PHE A 127 6.19 4.20 12.47
C PHE A 127 7.15 4.03 11.28
N GLN A 128 6.66 4.20 10.04
CA GLN A 128 7.51 4.19 8.85
C GLN A 128 8.68 5.17 8.95
N LEU A 129 8.39 6.42 9.32
CA LEU A 129 9.39 7.48 9.44
C LEU A 129 10.40 7.18 10.56
N LYS A 130 9.93 6.67 11.71
CA LYS A 130 10.81 6.29 12.82
C LYS A 130 11.78 5.19 12.40
N VAL A 131 11.29 4.10 11.82
CA VAL A 131 12.14 2.99 11.34
C VAL A 131 13.10 3.47 10.25
N ALA A 132 12.63 4.28 9.30
CA ALA A 132 13.46 4.82 8.24
C ALA A 132 14.63 5.66 8.81
N GLN A 133 14.34 6.53 9.78
CA GLN A 133 15.34 7.36 10.44
C GLN A 133 16.36 6.51 11.22
N ASP A 134 15.92 5.51 11.97
CA ASP A 134 16.79 4.62 12.74
C ASP A 134 17.74 3.81 11.83
N MET A 135 17.30 3.50 10.62
CA MET A 135 18.11 2.79 9.63
C MET A 135 19.02 3.71 8.80
N GLY A 136 18.96 5.02 9.02
CA GLY A 136 19.83 5.99 8.36
C GLY A 136 19.31 6.58 7.05
N PHE A 137 18.02 6.43 6.75
CA PHE A 137 17.42 7.23 5.67
C PHE A 137 17.35 8.71 6.06
N VAL A 138 17.63 9.58 5.12
CA VAL A 138 17.25 10.98 5.23
C VAL A 138 15.73 11.08 5.06
N ILE A 139 15.05 11.71 6.02
CA ILE A 139 13.61 11.97 5.97
C ILE A 139 13.35 13.47 6.04
N PRO A 140 12.22 13.98 5.52
CA PRO A 140 11.84 15.38 5.71
C PRO A 140 11.58 15.69 7.18
N ASP A 141 11.93 16.89 7.64
CA ASP A 141 11.47 17.38 8.93
C ASP A 141 9.94 17.26 9.00
N THR A 142 9.43 16.62 10.05
CA THR A 142 8.03 16.19 10.13
C THR A 142 7.42 16.55 11.47
N LEU A 143 6.24 17.16 11.45
CA LEU A 143 5.37 17.38 12.61
C LEU A 143 4.02 16.71 12.37
N ILE A 144 3.57 15.89 13.32
CA ILE A 144 2.23 15.27 13.30
C ILE A 144 1.45 15.87 14.46
N THR A 145 0.39 16.61 14.16
CA THR A 145 -0.32 17.36 15.19
C THR A 145 -1.75 17.71 14.80
N SER A 146 -2.59 17.91 15.81
CA SER A 146 -3.86 18.64 15.73
C SER A 146 -3.81 19.98 16.48
N ASN A 147 -2.61 20.43 16.90
CA ASN A 147 -2.42 21.68 17.65
C ASN A 147 -2.05 22.82 16.70
N PRO A 148 -2.92 23.84 16.55
CA PRO A 148 -2.68 24.98 15.65
C PRO A 148 -1.42 25.80 15.98
N VAL A 149 -1.10 25.95 17.26
CA VAL A 149 0.08 26.73 17.70
C VAL A 149 1.35 26.02 17.23
N ARG A 150 1.46 24.68 17.49
CA ARG A 150 2.59 23.89 17.04
C ARG A 150 2.73 23.89 15.51
N ALA A 151 1.61 23.87 14.79
CA ALA A 151 1.62 23.93 13.33
C ALA A 151 2.14 25.30 12.82
N LYS A 152 1.74 26.43 13.47
CA LYS A 152 2.25 27.78 13.15
C LYS A 152 3.76 27.89 13.40
N ASP A 153 4.24 27.35 14.52
CA ASP A 153 5.67 27.35 14.85
C ASP A 153 6.48 26.52 13.83
N PHE A 154 5.98 25.33 13.47
CA PHE A 154 6.63 24.47 12.49
C PHE A 154 6.63 25.08 11.08
N TRP A 155 5.57 25.80 10.69
CA TRP A 155 5.52 26.50 9.41
C TRP A 155 6.61 27.57 9.31
N LYS A 156 6.81 28.36 10.38
CA LYS A 156 7.93 29.32 10.47
C LYS A 156 9.28 28.63 10.42
N TYR A 157 9.45 27.51 11.17
CA TYR A 157 10.66 26.69 11.13
C TYR A 157 10.98 26.22 9.71
N CYS A 158 9.97 25.80 8.94
CA CYS A 158 10.10 25.41 7.55
C CYS A 158 10.29 26.59 6.57
N GLN A 159 10.38 27.83 7.05
CA GLN A 159 10.48 29.04 6.22
C GLN A 159 9.32 29.15 5.21
N GLU A 160 8.12 28.80 5.65
CA GLU A 160 6.87 28.79 4.88
C GLU A 160 6.83 27.74 3.73
N GLU A 161 7.88 26.95 3.58
CA GLU A 161 7.95 25.86 2.62
C GLU A 161 7.53 24.53 3.30
N MET A 162 6.23 24.28 3.34
CA MET A 162 5.63 23.14 4.04
C MET A 162 4.51 22.51 3.22
N ILE A 163 4.38 21.21 3.36
CA ILE A 163 3.26 20.42 2.82
C ILE A 163 2.42 19.86 3.96
N VAL A 164 1.18 19.53 3.63
CA VAL A 164 0.23 18.82 4.52
C VAL A 164 -0.30 17.58 3.83
N LYS A 165 -0.37 16.47 4.58
CA LYS A 165 -0.96 15.21 4.14
C LYS A 165 -1.69 14.51 5.27
N THR A 166 -2.59 13.60 4.93
CA THR A 166 -3.35 12.80 5.90
C THR A 166 -2.48 11.65 6.45
N LEU A 167 -2.79 11.18 7.67
CA LEU A 167 -2.12 10.01 8.26
C LEU A 167 -2.47 8.72 7.53
N THR A 168 -3.68 8.62 7.00
CA THR A 168 -4.17 7.46 6.26
C THR A 168 -4.51 7.86 4.83
N THR A 169 -4.61 6.91 3.92
CA THR A 169 -5.20 7.17 2.61
C THR A 169 -6.68 7.46 2.83
N SER A 170 -7.05 8.73 2.76
CA SER A 170 -8.39 9.18 3.09
C SER A 170 -9.19 9.47 1.84
N LEU A 171 -10.40 8.87 1.78
CA LEU A 171 -11.46 9.31 0.91
C LEU A 171 -12.36 10.24 1.73
N HIS A 172 -12.55 11.46 1.27
CA HIS A 172 -13.60 12.33 1.80
C HIS A 172 -14.76 12.34 0.79
N GLY A 173 -15.80 11.59 1.09
CA GLY A 173 -16.78 11.20 0.08
C GLY A 173 -16.11 10.38 -1.04
N ASN A 174 -16.29 10.80 -2.29
CA ASN A 174 -15.68 10.16 -3.46
C ASN A 174 -14.35 10.80 -3.90
N ARG A 175 -13.74 11.66 -3.06
CA ARG A 175 -12.51 12.40 -3.41
C ARG A 175 -11.31 11.87 -2.64
N ILE A 176 -10.22 11.60 -3.36
CA ILE A 176 -8.92 11.31 -2.75
C ILE A 176 -8.31 12.61 -2.24
N ILE A 177 -7.88 12.62 -0.98
CA ILE A 177 -7.11 13.74 -0.42
C ILE A 177 -5.63 13.52 -0.76
N PHE A 178 -5.11 14.37 -1.60
CA PHE A 178 -3.70 14.39 -1.98
C PHE A 178 -2.86 15.24 -1.02
N THR A 179 -1.53 15.09 -1.11
CA THR A 179 -0.58 16.02 -0.51
C THR A 179 -0.76 17.41 -1.12
N ASN A 180 -0.79 18.44 -0.27
CA ASN A 180 -0.93 19.83 -0.68
C ASN A 180 0.17 20.71 -0.09
N LYS A 181 0.57 21.75 -0.81
CA LYS A 181 1.38 22.83 -0.24
C LYS A 181 0.52 23.63 0.76
N VAL A 182 1.10 23.93 1.90
CA VAL A 182 0.46 24.82 2.87
C VAL A 182 0.59 26.27 2.37
N THR A 183 -0.53 26.96 2.34
CA THR A 183 -0.62 28.36 1.90
C THR A 183 -0.91 29.29 3.09
N VAL A 184 -0.70 30.57 2.92
CA VAL A 184 -1.09 31.58 3.91
C VAL A 184 -2.58 31.48 4.25
N GLU A 185 -3.44 31.23 3.24
CA GLU A 185 -4.87 31.05 3.45
C GLU A 185 -5.17 29.82 4.33
N PHE A 186 -4.45 28.72 4.11
CA PHE A 186 -4.55 27.53 4.97
C PHE A 186 -4.18 27.88 6.41
N MET A 187 -3.08 28.63 6.62
CA MET A 187 -2.61 29.03 7.93
C MET A 187 -3.55 30.01 8.64
N ASN A 188 -4.25 30.87 7.90
CA ASN A 188 -5.29 31.73 8.45
C ASN A 188 -6.50 30.94 9.00
N ASN A 189 -6.73 29.75 8.51
CA ASN A 189 -7.82 28.86 8.95
C ASN A 189 -7.32 27.69 9.82
N ILE A 190 -6.08 27.74 10.32
CA ILE A 190 -5.42 26.63 11.01
C ILE A 190 -6.13 26.20 12.32
N ASP A 191 -6.94 27.07 12.91
CA ASP A 191 -7.65 26.76 14.15
C ASP A 191 -8.64 25.60 14.00
N ARG A 192 -9.08 25.29 12.76
CA ARG A 192 -9.87 24.09 12.43
C ARG A 192 -9.08 22.77 12.58
N LEU A 193 -7.76 22.84 12.71
CA LEU A 193 -6.89 21.68 12.85
C LEU A 193 -7.21 20.84 14.08
N VAL A 194 -7.75 21.42 15.13
CA VAL A 194 -8.10 20.72 16.39
C VAL A 194 -9.01 19.52 16.19
N SER A 195 -9.77 19.50 15.09
CA SER A 195 -10.72 18.43 14.77
C SER A 195 -10.06 17.12 14.28
N SER A 196 -8.84 17.19 13.75
CA SER A 196 -8.17 16.01 13.18
C SER A 196 -6.66 16.22 13.06
N PRO A 197 -5.83 15.28 13.56
CA PRO A 197 -4.40 15.34 13.37
C PRO A 197 -4.05 15.14 11.88
N VAL A 198 -3.02 15.86 11.43
CA VAL A 198 -2.44 15.73 10.09
C VAL A 198 -0.92 15.67 10.16
N ILE A 199 -0.29 15.32 9.07
CA ILE A 199 1.16 15.33 8.90
C ILE A 199 1.55 16.62 8.18
N PHE A 200 2.38 17.43 8.80
CA PHE A 200 3.11 18.51 8.18
C PHE A 200 4.54 18.06 7.91
N GLN A 201 5.06 18.38 6.73
CA GLN A 201 6.45 18.09 6.39
C GLN A 201 7.05 19.30 5.68
N LYS A 202 8.35 19.53 5.93
CA LYS A 202 9.12 20.50 5.15
C LYS A 202 9.09 20.09 3.68
N LEU A 203 8.79 21.05 2.81
CA LEU A 203 8.79 20.80 1.36
C LEU A 203 10.23 20.59 0.89
N ILE A 204 10.50 19.42 0.33
CA ILE A 204 11.80 19.08 -0.24
C ILE A 204 11.81 19.41 -1.73
N LYS A 205 12.75 20.24 -2.15
CA LYS A 205 12.98 20.48 -3.58
C LYS A 205 13.46 19.18 -4.24
N LYS A 206 12.77 18.75 -5.29
CA LYS A 206 13.09 17.51 -5.99
C LYS A 206 13.77 17.77 -7.33
N LYS A 207 14.81 16.99 -7.60
CA LYS A 207 15.39 16.81 -8.95
C LYS A 207 14.63 15.71 -9.68
N PHE A 208 14.37 14.60 -8.97
CA PHE A 208 13.60 13.45 -9.44
C PHE A 208 12.74 12.89 -8.29
N GLU A 209 11.70 12.20 -8.66
CA GLU A 209 10.90 11.40 -7.76
C GLU A 209 11.02 9.93 -8.18
N LEU A 210 11.32 9.07 -7.22
CA LEU A 210 11.54 7.65 -7.45
C LEU A 210 10.39 6.83 -6.88
N ARG A 211 9.92 5.90 -7.68
CA ARG A 211 9.10 4.78 -7.25
C ARG A 211 9.98 3.53 -7.23
N ILE A 212 10.21 2.98 -6.04
CA ILE A 212 11.06 1.81 -5.81
C ILE A 212 10.19 0.66 -5.35
N THR A 213 10.14 -0.42 -6.11
CA THR A 213 9.41 -1.63 -5.73
C THR A 213 10.42 -2.68 -5.25
N VAL A 214 10.24 -3.16 -4.04
CA VAL A 214 11.04 -4.25 -3.45
C VAL A 214 10.17 -5.50 -3.41
N VAL A 215 10.73 -6.63 -3.86
CA VAL A 215 10.13 -7.96 -3.74
C VAL A 215 11.20 -8.92 -3.25
N ASP A 216 11.14 -9.32 -1.99
CA ASP A 216 12.24 -10.02 -1.30
C ASP A 216 13.57 -9.24 -1.50
N ASN A 217 14.58 -9.85 -2.11
CA ASN A 217 15.88 -9.20 -2.40
C ASN A 217 15.91 -8.49 -3.76
N ASN A 218 14.82 -8.48 -4.53
CA ASN A 218 14.76 -7.82 -5.82
C ASN A 218 14.29 -6.38 -5.67
N VAL A 219 15.04 -5.44 -6.25
CA VAL A 219 14.72 -4.01 -6.21
C VAL A 219 14.56 -3.48 -7.62
N PHE A 220 13.43 -2.85 -7.88
CA PHE A 220 13.07 -2.25 -9.15
C PHE A 220 12.81 -0.76 -8.92
N ALA A 221 13.63 0.10 -9.51
CA ALA A 221 13.48 1.54 -9.34
C ALA A 221 13.17 2.23 -10.66
N ALA A 222 12.27 3.21 -10.59
CA ALA A 222 11.93 4.05 -11.72
C ALA A 222 11.84 5.52 -11.29
N VAL A 223 12.33 6.41 -12.16
CA VAL A 223 11.99 7.83 -12.08
C VAL A 223 10.55 7.99 -12.58
N VAL A 224 9.74 8.68 -11.80
CA VAL A 224 8.38 9.04 -12.19
C VAL A 224 8.35 10.54 -12.52
N LYS A 225 8.03 10.87 -13.77
CA LYS A 225 7.80 12.23 -14.19
C LYS A 225 6.34 12.61 -13.98
N SER A 226 6.10 13.74 -13.39
CA SER A 226 4.76 14.27 -13.14
C SER A 226 4.71 15.75 -13.49
N SER A 227 3.57 16.21 -13.98
CA SER A 227 3.28 17.63 -14.12
C SER A 227 3.01 18.32 -12.79
N SER A 228 2.81 17.56 -11.71
CA SER A 228 2.63 18.06 -10.36
C SER A 228 3.96 18.15 -9.61
N GLU A 229 4.26 19.32 -9.05
CA GLU A 229 5.47 19.52 -8.24
C GLU A 229 5.40 18.83 -6.87
N ILE A 230 4.21 18.54 -6.34
CA ILE A 230 4.03 18.06 -4.97
C ILE A 230 3.67 16.58 -4.92
N ASP A 231 2.68 16.14 -5.68
CA ASP A 231 2.17 14.77 -5.65
C ASP A 231 2.07 14.21 -7.07
N TRP A 232 2.95 13.26 -7.42
CA TRP A 232 3.03 12.69 -8.76
C TRP A 232 1.72 12.02 -9.21
N ARG A 233 0.89 11.59 -8.28
CA ARG A 233 -0.40 10.94 -8.59
C ARG A 233 -1.40 11.86 -9.28
N ARG A 234 -1.22 13.18 -9.15
CA ARG A 234 -2.09 14.20 -9.80
C ARG A 234 -1.83 14.36 -11.30
N GLY A 235 -0.68 13.95 -11.76
CA GLY A 235 -0.27 14.18 -13.15
C GLY A 235 0.74 13.15 -13.61
N LEU A 236 0.44 11.86 -13.38
CA LEU A 236 1.32 10.76 -13.74
C LEU A 236 1.64 10.77 -15.24
N GLY A 237 2.88 11.10 -15.57
CA GLY A 237 3.45 11.10 -16.90
C GLY A 237 4.23 9.82 -17.22
N GLU A 238 5.46 10.01 -17.70
CA GLU A 238 6.36 8.92 -18.05
C GLU A 238 7.03 8.31 -16.81
N ALA A 239 7.41 7.05 -16.94
CA ALA A 239 8.34 6.40 -16.01
C ALA A 239 9.50 5.80 -16.80
N SER A 240 10.71 5.90 -16.25
CA SER A 240 11.94 5.34 -16.85
C SER A 240 12.73 4.60 -15.79
N VAL A 241 13.42 3.54 -16.21
CA VAL A 241 14.28 2.74 -15.32
C VAL A 241 15.35 3.64 -14.69
N PHE A 242 15.56 3.44 -13.39
CA PHE A 242 16.59 4.12 -12.63
C PHE A 242 17.51 3.10 -11.94
N GLU A 243 18.82 3.26 -12.11
CA GLU A 243 19.79 2.41 -11.43
C GLU A 243 20.17 3.02 -10.08
N LEU A 244 19.74 2.35 -9.01
CA LEU A 244 20.04 2.78 -7.63
C LEU A 244 21.49 2.44 -7.27
N PRO A 245 22.21 3.31 -6.52
CA PRO A 245 23.44 2.93 -5.87
C PRO A 245 23.26 1.70 -4.98
N ARG A 246 24.31 0.85 -4.94
CA ARG A 246 24.25 -0.44 -4.23
C ARG A 246 23.85 -0.30 -2.75
N ASN A 247 24.38 0.71 -2.06
CA ASN A 247 24.06 0.99 -0.67
C ASN A 247 22.57 1.38 -0.48
N ILE A 248 22.01 2.21 -1.35
CA ILE A 248 20.59 2.60 -1.29
C ILE A 248 19.71 1.39 -1.63
N LYS A 249 20.12 0.58 -2.62
CA LYS A 249 19.40 -0.65 -2.97
C LYS A 249 19.32 -1.61 -1.78
N GLN A 250 20.46 -1.86 -1.10
CA GLN A 250 20.50 -2.70 0.09
C GLN A 250 19.66 -2.12 1.22
N LEU A 251 19.77 -0.82 1.48
CA LEU A 251 18.99 -0.14 2.50
C LEU A 251 17.48 -0.29 2.29
N CYS A 252 17.01 -0.26 1.03
CA CYS A 252 15.59 -0.50 0.70
C CYS A 252 15.17 -1.94 1.02
N VAL A 253 16.00 -2.94 0.73
CA VAL A 253 15.74 -4.35 1.06
C VAL A 253 15.66 -4.52 2.57
N ASP A 254 16.66 -4.03 3.28
CA ASP A 254 16.75 -4.16 4.75
C ASP A 254 15.55 -3.46 5.43
N TYR A 255 15.12 -2.32 4.91
CA TYR A 255 13.98 -1.57 5.43
C TYR A 255 12.66 -2.35 5.26
N VAL A 256 12.41 -2.92 4.09
CA VAL A 256 11.22 -3.75 3.84
C VAL A 256 11.22 -4.97 4.76
N SER A 257 12.37 -5.63 4.91
CA SER A 257 12.55 -6.77 5.81
C SER A 257 12.37 -6.38 7.28
N MET A 258 12.88 -5.23 7.73
CA MET A 258 12.73 -4.71 9.10
C MET A 258 11.27 -4.48 9.47
N LEU A 259 10.43 -4.08 8.51
CA LEU A 259 8.98 -3.96 8.69
C LEU A 259 8.25 -5.32 8.67
N GLY A 260 8.98 -6.44 8.51
CA GLY A 260 8.39 -7.78 8.40
C GLY A 260 7.66 -8.01 7.08
N LEU A 261 8.03 -7.26 6.05
CA LEU A 261 7.42 -7.33 4.72
C LEU A 261 8.31 -8.09 3.73
N ARG A 262 7.70 -8.64 2.70
CA ARG A 262 8.36 -9.23 1.53
C ARG A 262 8.16 -8.40 0.26
N PHE A 263 7.17 -7.50 0.29
CA PHE A 263 6.84 -6.59 -0.80
C PHE A 263 6.59 -5.19 -0.25
N GLY A 264 7.08 -4.18 -0.96
CA GLY A 264 6.77 -2.79 -0.65
C GLY A 264 7.13 -1.85 -1.79
N CYS A 265 6.36 -0.78 -1.92
CA CYS A 265 6.65 0.30 -2.85
C CYS A 265 7.07 1.53 -2.06
N ILE A 266 8.34 1.90 -2.17
CA ILE A 266 8.94 3.05 -1.49
C ILE A 266 8.88 4.25 -2.43
N ASP A 267 8.46 5.39 -1.90
CA ASP A 267 8.54 6.69 -2.56
C ASP A 267 9.71 7.48 -1.99
N MET A 268 10.60 7.94 -2.86
CA MET A 268 11.78 8.76 -2.52
C MET A 268 11.88 9.96 -3.44
N ILE A 269 12.53 11.00 -2.93
CA ILE A 269 12.98 12.15 -3.71
C ILE A 269 14.51 12.11 -3.81
N ILE A 270 15.03 12.39 -5.01
CA ILE A 270 16.42 12.82 -5.18
C ILE A 270 16.43 14.34 -5.19
N THR A 271 17.15 14.93 -4.23
CA THR A 271 17.32 16.38 -4.13
C THR A 271 18.25 16.91 -5.23
N PRO A 272 18.30 18.23 -5.48
CA PRO A 272 19.30 18.85 -6.38
C PRO A 272 20.75 18.52 -6.00
N ASN A 273 21.01 18.23 -4.72
CA ASN A 273 22.33 17.83 -4.22
C ASN A 273 22.59 16.31 -4.33
N ASN A 274 21.70 15.57 -5.02
CA ASN A 274 21.75 14.11 -5.18
C ASN A 274 21.60 13.31 -3.87
N GLU A 275 20.96 13.87 -2.83
CA GLU A 275 20.62 13.15 -1.63
C GLU A 275 19.32 12.37 -1.85
N TYR A 276 19.24 11.16 -1.28
CA TYR A 276 18.07 10.28 -1.33
C TYR A 276 17.21 10.51 -0.09
N CYS A 277 16.09 11.19 -0.26
CA CYS A 277 15.15 11.49 0.82
C CYS A 277 13.94 10.55 0.78
N PHE A 278 13.77 9.73 1.81
CA PHE A 278 12.64 8.83 1.97
C PHE A 278 11.37 9.60 2.30
N LEU A 279 10.26 9.25 1.66
CA LEU A 279 8.96 9.87 1.91
C LEU A 279 7.99 8.94 2.63
N GLU A 280 7.78 7.75 2.09
CA GLU A 280 6.88 6.73 2.63
C GLU A 280 7.12 5.38 1.97
N ILE A 281 6.63 4.31 2.60
CA ILE A 281 6.42 3.01 1.98
C ILE A 281 4.92 2.71 1.88
N ASN A 282 4.52 2.11 0.77
CA ASN A 282 3.22 1.52 0.61
C ASN A 282 3.35 -0.01 0.56
N PRO A 283 2.99 -0.74 1.63
CA PRO A 283 3.17 -2.18 1.72
C PRO A 283 2.27 -2.97 0.77
N ASN A 284 1.29 -2.31 0.17
CA ASN A 284 0.43 -2.84 -0.88
C ASN A 284 0.35 -1.87 -2.06
N GLY A 285 1.51 -1.31 -2.45
CA GLY A 285 1.66 -0.23 -3.41
C GLY A 285 1.41 -0.66 -4.86
N GLN A 286 0.84 0.23 -5.69
CA GLN A 286 0.69 -0.01 -7.12
C GLN A 286 2.07 -0.12 -7.78
N TRP A 287 2.27 -1.20 -8.52
CA TRP A 287 3.50 -1.52 -9.24
C TRP A 287 3.29 -1.74 -10.75
N LYS A 288 2.09 -2.21 -11.15
CA LYS A 288 1.79 -2.61 -12.53
C LYS A 288 2.09 -1.51 -13.54
N PHE A 289 1.73 -0.25 -13.23
CA PHE A 289 2.00 0.88 -14.12
C PHE A 289 3.50 1.14 -14.33
N ILE A 290 4.35 0.80 -13.35
CA ILE A 290 5.81 0.85 -13.51
C ILE A 290 6.27 -0.25 -14.47
N GLU A 291 5.83 -1.50 -14.25
CA GLU A 291 6.16 -2.61 -15.15
C GLU A 291 5.72 -2.34 -16.58
N GLU A 292 4.51 -1.84 -16.79
CA GLU A 292 3.98 -1.52 -18.12
C GLU A 292 4.83 -0.49 -18.87
N ARG A 293 5.32 0.55 -18.17
CA ARG A 293 6.11 1.63 -18.76
C ARG A 293 7.60 1.30 -18.90
N THR A 294 8.15 0.56 -17.94
CA THR A 294 9.61 0.33 -17.85
C THR A 294 10.04 -1.07 -18.30
N LYS A 295 9.10 -2.02 -18.40
CA LYS A 295 9.34 -3.45 -18.65
C LYS A 295 10.15 -4.14 -17.56
N LEU A 296 10.32 -3.52 -16.39
CA LEU A 296 10.91 -4.17 -15.21
C LEU A 296 10.08 -5.39 -14.80
N PRO A 297 10.66 -6.56 -14.54
CA PRO A 297 9.93 -7.82 -14.35
C PRO A 297 9.37 -7.98 -12.92
N ILE A 298 8.58 -7.01 -12.45
CA ILE A 298 8.07 -6.95 -11.07
C ILE A 298 7.07 -8.09 -10.82
N GLY A 299 6.13 -8.30 -11.74
CA GLY A 299 5.14 -9.37 -11.64
C GLY A 299 5.78 -10.76 -11.63
N LYS A 300 6.90 -10.95 -12.39
CA LYS A 300 7.69 -12.17 -12.33
C LYS A 300 8.34 -12.37 -10.96
N ALA A 301 8.87 -11.31 -10.35
CA ALA A 301 9.47 -11.38 -9.01
C ALA A 301 8.41 -11.74 -7.95
N ILE A 302 7.21 -11.15 -8.02
CA ILE A 302 6.11 -11.48 -7.12
C ILE A 302 5.70 -12.96 -7.29
N ALA A 303 5.55 -13.44 -8.53
CA ALA A 303 5.25 -14.85 -8.79
C ALA A 303 6.32 -15.78 -8.21
N SER A 304 7.61 -15.47 -8.41
CA SER A 304 8.71 -16.23 -7.84
C SER A 304 8.68 -16.25 -6.31
N ALA A 305 8.38 -15.11 -5.68
CA ALA A 305 8.30 -15.00 -4.23
C ALA A 305 7.12 -15.80 -3.63
N LEU A 306 6.04 -16.04 -4.38
CA LEU A 306 4.92 -16.87 -3.95
C LEU A 306 5.24 -18.37 -3.94
N ILE A 307 6.17 -18.84 -4.76
CA ILE A 307 6.57 -20.25 -4.84
C ILE A 307 7.88 -20.55 -4.10
N SER A 308 8.73 -19.55 -3.79
CA SER A 308 9.99 -19.74 -3.08
C SER A 308 9.74 -20.30 -1.67
N LYS A 309 10.42 -21.40 -1.33
CA LYS A 309 10.38 -22.01 0.01
C LYS A 309 11.18 -21.19 1.02
#